data_e63de9ee9d0c16d228284c4cc83a7c69
#
_entry.id   e63de9ee9d0c16d228284c4cc83a7c69
#
_cell.length_a   1.000
_cell.length_b   1.000
_cell.length_c   1.000
_cell.angle_alpha   90.00
_cell.angle_beta   90.00
_cell.angle_gamma   90.00
#
_symmetry.space_group_name_H-M   'P 1'
#
loop_
_entity.id
_entity.type
_entity.pdbx_description
1 polymer ?
#
loop_
_entity_poly.entity_id
_entity_poly.type
_entity_poly.pdbx_seq_one_letter_code
_entity_poly.pdbx_strand_id
1 'polypeptide(L)'
;VDSLLVGGEDVEILIIDDGSSDRTGAIADEYEMLYPNIVKAVHKPNGGHGSGVNKGLELAHGLYYKVVDSDDWFDRDAYLKMLDKIKSFEIASEDAQIREAICENRIREENLSGSCVEIQQKEQEKFPDLIICNYVYDHLDEGIQKPMNYRNVFPTEKMCNWNTIGHFHPSQYLIMHALMFQTKVLRQSGVKLPEHTFYVDNLFSYQPLPYAKNLYYMDIDLYHYYLGREDQSVNEKVLMKRIDQQIRVTELVAKSVDLRKVKKMYPKLAVYMMRNISIMLSISSIHLLLIKTEEAFQKRKRMWEQVKDYDRILYYRLRCSTLSGLTYLPGRLGGKITVGGYRMARKIYQFQ
;
A
#
# COMPACT_ATOMS: atom_id res chain seq x y z
N VAL A 1 -0.94 15.62 -12.45
CA VAL A 1 -2.30 15.63 -13.04
C VAL A 1 -2.27 15.20 -14.49
N ASP A 2 -1.41 15.80 -15.35
CA ASP A 2 -1.38 15.56 -16.80
C ASP A 2 -1.31 14.07 -17.19
N SER A 3 -0.49 13.29 -16.49
CA SER A 3 -0.38 11.85 -16.75
C SER A 3 -1.67 11.07 -16.44
N LEU A 4 -2.58 11.65 -15.65
CA LEU A 4 -3.85 11.03 -15.27
C LEU A 4 -5.01 11.40 -16.20
N LEU A 5 -4.93 12.59 -16.83
CA LEU A 5 -5.98 13.11 -17.73
C LEU A 5 -6.22 12.21 -18.95
N VAL A 6 -5.24 11.40 -19.35
CA VAL A 6 -5.39 10.46 -20.47
C VAL A 6 -6.47 9.41 -20.23
N GLY A 7 -6.89 9.23 -18.97
CA GLY A 7 -8.01 8.35 -18.62
C GLY A 7 -9.39 8.88 -19.02
N GLY A 8 -9.49 10.18 -19.37
CA GLY A 8 -10.74 10.79 -19.80
C GLY A 8 -11.86 10.63 -18.76
N GLU A 9 -13.08 10.39 -19.24
CA GLU A 9 -14.26 10.23 -18.37
C GLU A 9 -14.32 8.90 -17.59
N ASP A 10 -13.39 7.99 -17.80
CA ASP A 10 -13.28 6.75 -17.03
C ASP A 10 -12.68 6.96 -15.64
N VAL A 11 -12.20 8.16 -15.34
CA VAL A 11 -11.50 8.47 -14.10
C VAL A 11 -12.04 9.73 -13.43
N GLU A 12 -11.97 9.73 -12.10
CA GLU A 12 -12.17 10.87 -11.23
C GLU A 12 -10.81 11.25 -10.62
N ILE A 13 -10.39 12.50 -10.79
CA ILE A 13 -9.13 13.02 -10.24
C ILE A 13 -9.46 14.01 -9.13
N LEU A 14 -9.21 13.61 -7.89
CA LEU A 14 -9.38 14.47 -6.72
C LEU A 14 -8.04 15.11 -6.37
N ILE A 15 -7.87 16.39 -6.63
CA ILE A 15 -6.68 17.15 -6.21
C ILE A 15 -6.93 17.66 -4.80
N ILE A 16 -6.25 17.07 -3.83
CA ILE A 16 -6.40 17.47 -2.42
C ILE A 16 -5.31 18.47 -2.08
N ASP A 17 -5.66 19.73 -2.02
CA ASP A 17 -4.79 20.81 -1.53
C ASP A 17 -4.86 20.84 0.01
N ASP A 18 -3.79 20.43 0.66
CA ASP A 18 -3.66 20.33 2.12
C ASP A 18 -3.22 21.66 2.76
N GLY A 19 -3.85 22.77 2.33
CA GLY A 19 -3.62 24.11 2.88
C GLY A 19 -2.31 24.72 2.40
N SER A 20 -2.02 24.64 1.10
CA SER A 20 -0.83 25.25 0.48
C SER A 20 -0.86 26.77 0.60
N SER A 21 0.29 27.38 0.83
CA SER A 21 0.47 28.84 0.90
C SER A 21 1.01 29.46 -0.38
N ASP A 22 1.32 28.65 -1.37
CA ASP A 22 1.83 29.03 -2.69
C ASP A 22 0.72 28.95 -3.75
N ARG A 23 1.09 28.86 -5.03
CA ARG A 23 0.14 28.76 -6.14
C ARG A 23 -0.52 27.39 -6.32
N THR A 24 -0.21 26.39 -5.49
CA THR A 24 -0.72 25.02 -5.64
C THR A 24 -2.24 24.97 -5.68
N GLY A 25 -2.93 25.67 -4.75
CA GLY A 25 -4.39 25.76 -4.75
C GLY A 25 -4.95 26.36 -6.03
N ALA A 26 -4.40 27.49 -6.49
CA ALA A 26 -4.84 28.12 -7.73
C ALA A 26 -4.62 27.22 -8.97
N ILE A 27 -3.54 26.44 -8.99
CA ILE A 27 -3.29 25.45 -10.06
C ILE A 27 -4.34 24.34 -10.01
N ALA A 28 -4.72 23.87 -8.84
CA ALA A 28 -5.79 22.87 -8.68
C ALA A 28 -7.12 23.38 -9.23
N ASP A 29 -7.48 24.64 -8.93
CA ASP A 29 -8.69 25.30 -9.46
C ASP A 29 -8.64 25.46 -10.98
N GLU A 30 -7.48 25.81 -11.56
CA GLU A 30 -7.29 25.89 -13.00
C GLU A 30 -7.56 24.53 -13.67
N TYR A 31 -7.10 23.40 -13.09
CA TYR A 31 -7.40 22.06 -13.62
C TYR A 31 -8.88 21.71 -13.51
N GLU A 32 -9.55 22.01 -12.39
CA GLU A 32 -10.99 21.78 -12.25
C GLU A 32 -11.78 22.60 -13.28
N MET A 33 -11.43 23.87 -13.50
CA MET A 33 -12.08 24.71 -14.50
C MET A 33 -11.90 24.18 -15.94
N LEU A 34 -10.71 23.63 -16.26
CA LEU A 34 -10.43 23.09 -17.60
C LEU A 34 -11.05 21.71 -17.82
N TYR A 35 -11.20 20.90 -16.76
CA TYR A 35 -11.67 19.51 -16.83
C TYR A 35 -12.76 19.22 -15.77
N PRO A 36 -13.89 19.96 -15.77
CA PRO A 36 -14.87 19.92 -14.67
C PRO A 36 -15.56 18.57 -14.46
N ASN A 37 -15.58 17.70 -15.47
CA ASN A 37 -16.16 16.35 -15.36
C ASN A 37 -15.19 15.30 -14.83
N ILE A 38 -13.89 15.61 -14.81
CA ILE A 38 -12.82 14.65 -14.47
C ILE A 38 -12.10 15.08 -13.21
N VAL A 39 -11.79 16.36 -13.06
CA VAL A 39 -10.97 16.91 -11.98
C VAL A 39 -11.84 17.65 -10.98
N LYS A 40 -11.55 17.43 -9.69
CA LYS A 40 -12.13 18.18 -8.57
C LYS A 40 -11.03 18.67 -7.65
N ALA A 41 -10.93 19.98 -7.46
CA ALA A 41 -10.07 20.62 -6.48
C ALA A 41 -10.75 20.60 -5.10
N VAL A 42 -10.02 20.19 -4.09
CA VAL A 42 -10.52 20.08 -2.70
C VAL A 42 -9.52 20.77 -1.77
N HIS A 43 -9.87 21.95 -1.29
CA HIS A 43 -9.06 22.71 -0.35
C HIS A 43 -9.43 22.37 1.09
N LYS A 44 -8.43 22.15 1.94
CA LYS A 44 -8.63 21.85 3.36
C LYS A 44 -7.52 22.48 4.21
N PRO A 45 -7.75 22.71 5.50
CA PRO A 45 -6.67 23.05 6.41
C PRO A 45 -5.59 21.98 6.42
N ASN A 46 -4.32 22.39 6.57
CA ASN A 46 -3.20 21.44 6.59
C ASN A 46 -3.37 20.40 7.68
N GLY A 47 -3.29 19.13 7.30
CA GLY A 47 -3.35 17.95 8.17
C GLY A 47 -2.26 16.93 7.81
N GLY A 48 -1.44 17.22 6.82
CA GLY A 48 -0.39 16.35 6.29
C GLY A 48 -0.93 15.29 5.33
N HIS A 49 -0.02 14.57 4.68
CA HIS A 49 -0.30 13.59 3.62
C HIS A 49 -1.45 12.62 3.97
N GLY A 50 -1.41 12.01 5.17
CA GLY A 50 -2.47 11.06 5.58
C GLY A 50 -3.87 11.68 5.63
N SER A 51 -3.96 12.96 6.00
CA SER A 51 -5.23 13.72 5.99
C SER A 51 -5.75 13.90 4.55
N GLY A 52 -4.86 14.17 3.61
CA GLY A 52 -5.19 14.26 2.17
C GLY A 52 -5.74 12.93 1.65
N VAL A 53 -5.06 11.82 1.92
CA VAL A 53 -5.51 10.47 1.52
C VAL A 53 -6.87 10.12 2.14
N ASN A 54 -7.09 10.42 3.43
CA ASN A 54 -8.38 10.20 4.08
C ASN A 54 -9.51 11.01 3.41
N LYS A 55 -9.23 12.28 3.08
CA LYS A 55 -10.22 13.15 2.43
C LYS A 55 -10.54 12.69 1.01
N GLY A 56 -9.52 12.26 0.27
CA GLY A 56 -9.73 11.65 -1.05
C GLY A 56 -10.60 10.40 -0.96
N LEU A 57 -10.35 9.48 -0.02
CA LEU A 57 -11.16 8.28 0.17
C LEU A 57 -12.60 8.58 0.62
N GLU A 58 -12.79 9.62 1.40
CA GLU A 58 -14.13 10.10 1.81
C GLU A 58 -14.95 10.52 0.58
N LEU A 59 -14.34 11.29 -0.33
CA LEU A 59 -14.99 11.89 -1.49
C LEU A 59 -15.04 10.98 -2.72
N ALA A 60 -14.20 9.95 -2.81
CA ALA A 60 -14.09 9.10 -3.98
C ALA A 60 -15.40 8.36 -4.31
N HIS A 61 -15.82 8.41 -5.58
CA HIS A 61 -16.98 7.68 -6.12
C HIS A 61 -16.57 6.48 -6.98
N GLY A 62 -15.33 6.50 -7.51
CA GLY A 62 -14.82 5.47 -8.39
C GLY A 62 -14.80 4.07 -7.78
N LEU A 63 -14.92 3.06 -8.63
CA LEU A 63 -14.84 1.64 -8.24
C LEU A 63 -13.53 1.31 -7.55
N TYR A 64 -12.44 1.85 -8.05
CA TYR A 64 -11.09 1.71 -7.51
C TYR A 64 -10.55 3.03 -6.99
N TYR A 65 -9.74 2.94 -5.96
CA TYR A 65 -9.04 4.08 -5.35
C TYR A 65 -7.53 3.88 -5.43
N LYS A 66 -6.84 4.88 -5.94
CA LYS A 66 -5.38 4.90 -6.02
C LYS A 66 -4.86 6.27 -5.59
N VAL A 67 -3.84 6.27 -4.76
CA VAL A 67 -3.13 7.49 -4.36
C VAL A 67 -2.00 7.75 -5.35
N VAL A 68 -1.84 9.01 -5.75
CA VAL A 68 -0.72 9.49 -6.56
C VAL A 68 -0.14 10.71 -5.87
N ASP A 69 1.14 10.66 -5.54
CA ASP A 69 1.85 11.77 -4.92
C ASP A 69 2.09 12.89 -5.94
N SER A 70 2.16 14.13 -5.48
CA SER A 70 2.18 15.31 -6.36
C SER A 70 3.43 15.44 -7.24
N ASP A 71 4.51 14.76 -6.85
CA ASP A 71 5.80 14.75 -7.56
C ASP A 71 5.98 13.49 -8.43
N ASP A 72 4.99 12.59 -8.46
CA ASP A 72 5.00 11.33 -9.19
C ASP A 72 4.08 11.37 -10.41
N TRP A 73 4.19 10.36 -11.29
CA TRP A 73 3.36 10.26 -12.49
C TRP A 73 3.10 8.80 -12.92
N PHE A 74 2.17 8.62 -13.84
CA PHE A 74 1.92 7.34 -14.50
C PHE A 74 2.54 7.29 -15.88
N ASP A 75 3.07 6.11 -16.26
CA ASP A 75 3.33 5.80 -17.66
C ASP A 75 2.00 5.76 -18.42
N ARG A 76 1.96 6.46 -19.56
CA ARG A 76 0.75 6.63 -20.34
C ARG A 76 0.19 5.30 -20.86
N ASP A 77 1.05 4.48 -21.47
CA ASP A 77 0.62 3.26 -22.14
C ASP A 77 0.23 2.18 -21.13
N ALA A 78 0.97 2.10 -20.02
CA ALA A 78 0.64 1.23 -18.90
C ALA A 78 -0.71 1.63 -18.26
N TYR A 79 -0.97 2.94 -18.15
CA TYR A 79 -2.23 3.45 -17.58
C TYR A 79 -3.42 3.10 -18.47
N LEU A 80 -3.34 3.32 -19.78
CA LEU A 80 -4.38 2.95 -20.71
C LEU A 80 -4.66 1.43 -20.70
N LYS A 81 -3.60 0.59 -20.68
CA LYS A 81 -3.75 -0.87 -20.55
C LYS A 81 -4.47 -1.27 -19.25
N MET A 82 -4.17 -0.56 -18.14
CA MET A 82 -4.85 -0.80 -16.87
C MET A 82 -6.34 -0.47 -16.96
N LEU A 83 -6.71 0.68 -17.54
CA LEU A 83 -8.10 1.08 -17.70
C LEU A 83 -8.87 0.12 -18.62
N ASP A 84 -8.28 -0.26 -19.76
CA ASP A 84 -8.87 -1.25 -20.67
C ASP A 84 -9.11 -2.60 -19.97
N LYS A 85 -8.18 -2.99 -19.09
CA LYS A 85 -8.34 -4.22 -18.31
C LYS A 85 -9.50 -4.11 -17.32
N ILE A 86 -9.65 -2.99 -16.62
CA ILE A 86 -10.76 -2.75 -15.69
C ILE A 86 -12.10 -2.80 -16.43
N LYS A 87 -12.20 -2.15 -17.60
CA LYS A 87 -13.39 -2.24 -18.47
C LYS A 87 -13.71 -3.67 -18.88
N SER A 88 -12.68 -4.48 -19.16
CA SER A 88 -12.88 -5.89 -19.51
C SER A 88 -13.53 -6.71 -18.39
N PHE A 89 -13.27 -6.38 -17.12
CA PHE A 89 -13.96 -7.01 -15.98
C PHE A 89 -15.44 -6.58 -15.92
N GLU A 90 -15.76 -5.34 -16.27
CA GLU A 90 -17.12 -4.81 -16.30
C GLU A 90 -17.97 -5.54 -17.36
N ILE A 91 -17.48 -5.61 -18.59
CA ILE A 91 -18.14 -6.33 -19.70
C ILE A 91 -18.36 -7.80 -19.33
N ALA A 92 -17.34 -8.47 -18.81
CA ALA A 92 -17.49 -9.87 -18.37
C ALA A 92 -18.52 -10.04 -17.24
N SER A 93 -18.70 -8.99 -16.43
CA SER A 93 -19.72 -8.93 -15.38
C SER A 93 -21.13 -8.82 -15.94
N GLU A 94 -21.36 -7.93 -16.90
CA GLU A 94 -22.66 -7.75 -17.56
C GLU A 94 -23.08 -9.00 -18.32
N ASP A 95 -22.18 -9.59 -19.09
CA ASP A 95 -22.43 -10.86 -19.81
C ASP A 95 -22.82 -12.00 -18.87
N ALA A 96 -22.22 -12.07 -17.68
CA ALA A 96 -22.56 -13.08 -16.70
C ALA A 96 -23.95 -12.84 -16.10
N GLN A 97 -24.33 -11.57 -15.78
CA GLN A 97 -25.67 -11.22 -15.30
C GLN A 97 -26.74 -11.55 -16.34
N ILE A 98 -26.50 -11.25 -17.61
CA ILE A 98 -27.40 -11.61 -18.71
C ILE A 98 -27.57 -13.13 -18.79
N ARG A 99 -26.49 -13.91 -18.72
CA ARG A 99 -26.55 -15.39 -18.74
C ARG A 99 -27.30 -15.94 -17.54
N GLU A 100 -27.17 -15.33 -16.35
CA GLU A 100 -27.87 -15.74 -15.14
C GLU A 100 -29.38 -15.47 -15.28
N ALA A 101 -29.76 -14.27 -15.72
CA ALA A 101 -31.14 -13.93 -15.94
C ALA A 101 -31.83 -14.86 -16.98
N ILE A 102 -31.08 -15.27 -18.03
CA ILE A 102 -31.55 -16.25 -19.02
C ILE A 102 -31.70 -17.63 -18.35
N CYS A 103 -30.78 -18.03 -17.52
CA CYS A 103 -30.77 -19.32 -16.83
C CYS A 103 -31.92 -19.40 -15.81
N GLU A 104 -32.14 -18.33 -15.02
CA GLU A 104 -33.24 -18.24 -14.07
C GLU A 104 -34.62 -18.29 -14.77
N ASN A 105 -34.75 -17.63 -15.91
CA ASN A 105 -35.98 -17.69 -16.70
C ASN A 105 -36.25 -19.10 -17.24
N ARG A 106 -35.20 -19.81 -17.73
CA ARG A 106 -35.33 -21.23 -18.16
C ARG A 106 -35.69 -22.16 -16.99
N ILE A 107 -35.08 -21.98 -15.81
CA ILE A 107 -35.40 -22.78 -14.62
C ILE A 107 -36.84 -22.57 -14.17
N ARG A 108 -37.37 -21.34 -14.25
CA ARG A 108 -38.76 -21.04 -13.97
C ARG A 108 -39.72 -21.72 -14.98
N GLU A 109 -39.35 -21.77 -16.25
CA GLU A 109 -40.13 -22.41 -17.30
C GLU A 109 -40.11 -23.94 -17.22
N GLU A 110 -38.97 -24.55 -16.76
CA GLU A 110 -38.78 -25.99 -16.73
C GLU A 110 -39.04 -26.66 -15.38
N ASN A 111 -39.41 -25.92 -14.31
CA ASN A 111 -39.64 -26.42 -12.95
C ASN A 111 -38.49 -27.28 -12.35
N LEU A 112 -37.25 -27.02 -12.75
CA LEU A 112 -36.05 -27.75 -12.27
C LEU A 112 -35.56 -27.20 -10.95
N SER A 113 -35.70 -27.95 -9.90
CA SER A 113 -35.10 -27.64 -8.58
C SER A 113 -33.66 -28.15 -8.49
N GLY A 114 -32.70 -27.27 -8.48
CA GLY A 114 -31.34 -27.58 -8.08
C GLY A 114 -30.26 -27.10 -9.03
N SER A 115 -29.63 -26.01 -8.72
CA SER A 115 -28.21 -25.62 -9.01
C SER A 115 -27.92 -24.12 -8.89
N CYS A 116 -28.81 -23.30 -8.36
CA CYS A 116 -28.56 -21.86 -8.19
C CYS A 116 -27.44 -21.51 -7.20
N VAL A 117 -27.13 -22.40 -6.25
CA VAL A 117 -26.15 -22.11 -5.18
C VAL A 117 -24.70 -22.08 -5.71
N GLU A 118 -24.37 -22.92 -6.71
CA GLU A 118 -23.02 -22.92 -7.29
C GLU A 118 -22.75 -21.73 -8.22
N ILE A 119 -23.78 -21.19 -8.83
CA ILE A 119 -23.71 -20.03 -9.72
C ILE A 119 -23.47 -18.76 -8.90
N GLN A 120 -24.18 -18.58 -7.79
CA GLN A 120 -24.01 -17.43 -6.90
C GLN A 120 -22.63 -17.33 -6.27
N GLN A 121 -21.92 -18.46 -6.04
CA GLN A 121 -20.54 -18.45 -5.55
C GLN A 121 -19.52 -18.03 -6.61
N LYS A 122 -19.76 -18.30 -7.90
CA LYS A 122 -18.90 -17.85 -9.01
C LYS A 122 -19.03 -16.37 -9.35
N GLU A 123 -20.13 -15.74 -9.00
CA GLU A 123 -20.40 -14.34 -9.34
C GLU A 123 -19.68 -13.31 -8.46
N GLN A 124 -19.24 -13.69 -7.25
CA GLN A 124 -18.44 -12.81 -6.38
C GLN A 124 -17.01 -12.59 -6.86
N GLU A 125 -16.57 -13.25 -7.95
CA GLU A 125 -15.18 -13.18 -8.47
C GLU A 125 -14.98 -12.18 -9.62
N LYS A 126 -15.94 -11.31 -9.92
CA LYS A 126 -15.93 -10.51 -11.16
C LYS A 126 -14.88 -9.41 -11.20
N PHE A 127 -14.70 -8.71 -10.08
CA PHE A 127 -13.73 -7.62 -9.97
C PHE A 127 -12.69 -7.95 -8.90
N PRO A 128 -11.38 -7.80 -9.18
CA PRO A 128 -10.38 -7.95 -8.13
C PRO A 128 -10.59 -6.90 -7.04
N ASP A 129 -10.49 -7.31 -5.79
CA ASP A 129 -10.53 -6.41 -4.63
C ASP A 129 -9.28 -5.52 -4.57
N LEU A 130 -8.19 -6.03 -5.15
CA LEU A 130 -6.91 -5.35 -5.24
C LEU A 130 -6.23 -5.65 -6.59
N ILE A 131 -5.92 -4.60 -7.34
CA ILE A 131 -5.05 -4.65 -8.49
C ILE A 131 -3.64 -4.22 -8.06
N ILE A 132 -2.65 -4.98 -8.47
CA ILE A 132 -1.24 -4.75 -8.17
C ILE A 132 -0.52 -4.50 -9.49
N CYS A 133 0.22 -3.40 -9.58
CA CYS A 133 1.07 -3.08 -10.72
C CYS A 133 2.51 -2.89 -10.27
N ASN A 134 3.45 -2.90 -11.20
CA ASN A 134 4.81 -2.49 -10.92
C ASN A 134 4.89 -0.99 -10.65
N TYR A 135 5.99 -0.59 -10.03
CA TYR A 135 6.40 0.80 -9.93
C TYR A 135 7.89 0.91 -10.28
N VAL A 136 8.29 2.09 -10.69
CA VAL A 136 9.66 2.38 -11.11
C VAL A 136 10.25 3.41 -10.15
N TYR A 137 11.37 3.10 -9.54
CA TYR A 137 12.20 4.11 -8.89
C TYR A 137 12.90 4.92 -9.97
N ASP A 138 12.55 6.19 -10.07
CA ASP A 138 13.04 7.10 -11.11
C ASP A 138 14.02 8.11 -10.52
N HIS A 139 15.33 7.92 -10.78
CA HIS A 139 16.39 8.82 -10.39
C HIS A 139 16.68 9.76 -11.57
N LEU A 140 15.83 10.77 -11.76
CA LEU A 140 15.92 11.69 -12.92
C LEU A 140 17.30 12.35 -13.05
N ASP A 141 17.91 12.74 -11.94
CA ASP A 141 19.23 13.40 -11.92
C ASP A 141 20.35 12.46 -12.42
N GLU A 142 20.20 11.16 -12.27
CA GLU A 142 21.16 10.13 -12.67
C GLU A 142 20.77 9.44 -13.99
N GLY A 143 19.55 9.67 -14.50
CA GLY A 143 18.99 8.96 -15.65
C GLY A 143 18.81 7.46 -15.42
N ILE A 144 18.64 7.03 -14.15
CA ILE A 144 18.52 5.63 -13.77
C ILE A 144 17.09 5.30 -13.42
N GLN A 145 16.54 4.27 -14.05
CA GLN A 145 15.23 3.70 -13.74
C GLN A 145 15.37 2.28 -13.22
N LYS A 146 14.74 1.98 -12.07
CA LYS A 146 14.74 0.64 -11.46
C LYS A 146 13.31 0.14 -11.29
N PRO A 147 12.79 -0.69 -12.20
CA PRO A 147 11.46 -1.25 -12.07
C PRO A 147 11.42 -2.29 -10.94
N MET A 148 10.36 -2.24 -10.14
CA MET A 148 10.04 -3.19 -9.09
C MET A 148 8.80 -3.97 -9.50
N ASN A 149 8.97 -5.28 -9.77
CA ASN A 149 7.90 -6.17 -10.21
C ASN A 149 7.64 -7.28 -9.17
N TYR A 150 6.55 -8.02 -9.36
CA TYR A 150 6.09 -9.05 -8.43
C TYR A 150 5.82 -10.40 -9.13
N ARG A 151 6.46 -10.67 -10.27
CA ARG A 151 6.30 -11.91 -11.09
C ARG A 151 6.55 -13.19 -10.30
N ASN A 152 7.43 -13.13 -9.28
CA ASN A 152 7.71 -14.26 -8.38
C ASN A 152 6.68 -14.43 -7.28
N VAL A 153 5.79 -13.45 -7.09
CA VAL A 153 4.79 -13.42 -6.02
C VAL A 153 3.40 -13.72 -6.55
N PHE A 154 2.99 -13.04 -7.60
CA PHE A 154 1.64 -13.13 -8.15
C PHE A 154 1.66 -13.70 -9.56
N PRO A 155 0.68 -14.56 -9.92
CA PRO A 155 0.50 -14.97 -11.30
C PRO A 155 0.09 -13.75 -12.15
N THR A 156 0.80 -13.55 -13.27
CA THR A 156 0.55 -12.41 -14.16
C THR A 156 -0.76 -12.60 -14.92
N GLU A 157 -1.57 -11.53 -14.99
CA GLU A 157 -2.83 -11.46 -15.75
C GLU A 157 -3.85 -12.56 -15.36
N LYS A 158 -3.84 -12.97 -14.09
CA LYS A 158 -4.76 -14.00 -13.57
C LYS A 158 -5.27 -13.62 -12.20
N MET A 159 -6.55 -13.89 -11.97
CA MET A 159 -7.13 -13.81 -10.64
C MET A 159 -6.44 -14.80 -9.70
N CYS A 160 -6.11 -14.34 -8.51
CA CYS A 160 -5.51 -15.15 -7.46
C CYS A 160 -5.99 -14.71 -6.08
N ASN A 161 -5.55 -15.37 -5.04
CA ASN A 161 -5.80 -15.00 -3.65
C ASN A 161 -4.54 -15.17 -2.80
N TRP A 162 -4.58 -14.72 -1.55
CA TRP A 162 -3.41 -14.77 -0.67
C TRP A 162 -2.88 -16.18 -0.37
N ASN A 163 -3.65 -17.23 -0.60
CA ASN A 163 -3.20 -18.62 -0.39
C ASN A 163 -2.41 -19.16 -1.59
N THR A 164 -2.60 -18.57 -2.77
CA THR A 164 -1.96 -19.02 -4.02
C THR A 164 -0.70 -18.23 -4.38
N ILE A 165 -0.39 -17.14 -3.66
CA ILE A 165 0.80 -16.31 -3.94
C ILE A 165 2.11 -17.08 -3.74
N GLY A 166 3.17 -16.63 -4.44
CA GLY A 166 4.55 -17.07 -4.25
C GLY A 166 5.23 -16.42 -3.03
N HIS A 167 6.54 -16.28 -3.11
CA HIS A 167 7.35 -15.73 -2.02
C HIS A 167 7.93 -14.36 -2.40
N PHE A 168 7.78 -13.39 -1.50
CA PHE A 168 8.44 -12.11 -1.62
C PHE A 168 9.94 -12.23 -1.37
N HIS A 169 10.76 -11.66 -2.24
CA HIS A 169 12.19 -11.48 -1.94
C HIS A 169 12.42 -10.54 -0.74
N PRO A 170 13.58 -10.59 -0.07
CA PRO A 170 13.87 -9.73 1.07
C PRO A 170 13.67 -8.23 0.82
N SER A 171 13.95 -7.75 -0.38
CA SER A 171 13.79 -6.35 -0.80
C SER A 171 12.41 -6.02 -1.37
N GLN A 172 11.54 -7.01 -1.61
CA GLN A 172 10.21 -6.78 -2.16
C GLN A 172 9.18 -6.59 -1.03
N TYR A 173 8.42 -5.52 -1.11
CA TYR A 173 7.25 -5.24 -0.28
C TYR A 173 6.24 -4.43 -1.07
N LEU A 174 4.98 -4.56 -0.71
CA LEU A 174 3.89 -3.81 -1.32
C LEU A 174 3.89 -2.41 -0.74
N ILE A 175 4.09 -1.42 -1.59
CA ILE A 175 3.98 0.00 -1.24
C ILE A 175 2.72 0.59 -1.85
N MET A 176 2.30 1.74 -1.37
CA MET A 176 1.10 2.44 -1.83
C MET A 176 1.08 2.63 -3.36
N HIS A 177 2.25 2.91 -3.94
CA HIS A 177 2.42 3.14 -5.37
C HIS A 177 2.10 1.92 -6.25
N ALA A 178 2.27 0.69 -5.72
CA ALA A 178 1.95 -0.54 -6.43
C ALA A 178 0.47 -0.95 -6.33
N LEU A 179 -0.29 -0.36 -5.40
CA LEU A 179 -1.61 -0.85 -4.99
C LEU A 179 -2.74 0.02 -5.53
N MET A 180 -3.79 -0.62 -6.02
CA MET A 180 -5.07 0.01 -6.34
C MET A 180 -6.19 -0.86 -5.77
N PHE A 181 -6.79 -0.42 -4.69
CA PHE A 181 -7.86 -1.13 -4.00
C PHE A 181 -9.23 -0.77 -4.55
N GLN A 182 -10.17 -1.72 -4.54
CA GLN A 182 -11.56 -1.32 -4.61
C GLN A 182 -11.88 -0.35 -3.46
N THR A 183 -12.57 0.73 -3.77
CA THR A 183 -12.95 1.78 -2.79
C THR A 183 -13.71 1.18 -1.59
N LYS A 184 -14.60 0.21 -1.86
CA LYS A 184 -15.33 -0.50 -0.79
C LYS A 184 -14.41 -1.29 0.15
N VAL A 185 -13.31 -1.86 -0.34
CA VAL A 185 -12.35 -2.64 0.47
C VAL A 185 -11.61 -1.72 1.43
N LEU A 186 -11.15 -0.55 0.97
CA LEU A 186 -10.55 0.46 1.84
C LEU A 186 -11.50 0.92 2.93
N ARG A 187 -12.77 1.22 2.57
CA ARG A 187 -13.80 1.63 3.53
C ARG A 187 -14.11 0.53 4.55
N GLN A 188 -14.22 -0.72 4.11
CA GLN A 188 -14.44 -1.88 5.00
C GLN A 188 -13.26 -2.15 5.94
N SER A 189 -12.04 -1.87 5.51
CA SER A 189 -10.85 -2.03 6.35
C SER A 189 -10.81 -1.04 7.52
N GLY A 190 -11.58 0.04 7.44
CA GLY A 190 -11.57 1.11 8.41
C GLY A 190 -10.23 1.84 8.49
N VAL A 191 -9.39 1.77 7.43
CA VAL A 191 -8.11 2.46 7.40
C VAL A 191 -8.32 3.96 7.52
N LYS A 192 -7.68 4.54 8.54
CA LYS A 192 -7.66 5.98 8.78
C LYS A 192 -6.25 6.38 9.13
N LEU A 193 -5.66 7.20 8.28
CA LEU A 193 -4.28 7.64 8.42
C LEU A 193 -4.19 8.78 9.43
N PRO A 194 -3.22 8.76 10.36
CA PRO A 194 -3.04 9.85 11.33
C PRO A 194 -2.59 11.14 10.63
N GLU A 195 -3.13 12.26 11.11
CA GLU A 195 -2.76 13.60 10.65
C GLU A 195 -1.35 13.97 11.12
N HIS A 196 -0.71 14.92 10.41
CA HIS A 196 0.62 15.46 10.70
C HIS A 196 1.67 14.38 10.98
N THR A 197 1.57 13.25 10.26
CA THR A 197 2.43 12.10 10.46
C THR A 197 2.98 11.63 9.11
N PHE A 198 4.31 11.47 9.01
CA PHE A 198 4.97 10.87 7.86
C PHE A 198 4.93 9.34 7.92
N TYR A 199 5.25 8.66 6.82
CA TYR A 199 5.32 7.18 6.71
C TYR A 199 3.96 6.47 6.82
N VAL A 200 2.86 7.20 6.71
CA VAL A 200 1.49 6.67 6.83
C VAL A 200 1.08 5.79 5.65
N ASP A 201 1.77 5.89 4.51
CA ASP A 201 1.74 5.00 3.36
C ASP A 201 1.91 3.53 3.76
N ASN A 202 2.74 3.25 4.79
CA ASN A 202 2.90 1.91 5.35
C ASN A 202 1.60 1.39 5.99
N LEU A 203 0.83 2.23 6.65
CA LEU A 203 -0.46 1.83 7.23
C LEU A 203 -1.51 1.62 6.12
N PHE A 204 -1.54 2.50 5.11
CA PHE A 204 -2.39 2.37 3.94
C PHE A 204 -2.12 1.07 3.17
N SER A 205 -0.84 0.72 2.98
CA SER A 205 -0.42 -0.48 2.25
C SER A 205 -0.62 -1.77 3.05
N TYR A 206 -0.80 -1.70 4.36
CA TYR A 206 -0.82 -2.85 5.25
C TYR A 206 -2.21 -3.23 5.75
N GLN A 207 -2.94 -2.27 6.34
CA GLN A 207 -4.20 -2.55 7.05
C GLN A 207 -5.29 -3.14 6.15
N PRO A 208 -5.47 -2.72 4.88
CA PRO A 208 -6.54 -3.24 4.02
C PRO A 208 -6.28 -4.65 3.46
N LEU A 209 -5.04 -5.15 3.47
CA LEU A 209 -4.68 -6.41 2.80
C LEU A 209 -5.57 -7.61 3.17
N PRO A 210 -5.94 -7.86 4.44
CA PRO A 210 -6.78 -8.99 4.79
C PRO A 210 -8.23 -8.90 4.28
N TYR A 211 -8.67 -7.71 3.87
CA TYR A 211 -10.01 -7.46 3.36
C TYR A 211 -10.09 -7.68 1.84
N ALA A 212 -8.96 -7.64 1.14
CA ALA A 212 -8.87 -7.98 -0.28
C ALA A 212 -8.77 -9.51 -0.43
N LYS A 213 -9.80 -10.14 -0.97
CA LYS A 213 -9.88 -11.60 -1.16
C LYS A 213 -9.35 -11.98 -2.55
N ASN A 214 -9.75 -11.24 -3.57
CA ASN A 214 -9.44 -11.46 -4.97
C ASN A 214 -8.39 -10.46 -5.42
N LEU A 215 -7.27 -10.96 -5.92
CA LEU A 215 -6.11 -10.19 -6.31
C LEU A 215 -5.88 -10.35 -7.80
N TYR A 216 -5.41 -9.28 -8.44
CA TYR A 216 -5.01 -9.32 -9.84
C TYR A 216 -3.69 -8.57 -10.02
N TYR A 217 -2.69 -9.23 -10.58
CA TYR A 217 -1.40 -8.61 -10.85
C TYR A 217 -1.25 -8.32 -12.33
N MET A 218 -1.01 -7.06 -12.65
CA MET A 218 -0.64 -6.58 -13.99
C MET A 218 0.86 -6.31 -14.01
N ASP A 219 1.57 -7.00 -14.90
CA ASP A 219 3.01 -6.82 -15.07
C ASP A 219 3.30 -5.62 -15.99
N ILE A 220 2.92 -4.44 -15.53
CA ILE A 220 3.09 -3.16 -16.20
C ILE A 220 3.77 -2.17 -15.27
N ASP A 221 4.71 -1.39 -15.78
CA ASP A 221 5.45 -0.35 -15.07
C ASP A 221 4.61 0.93 -15.05
N LEU A 222 3.60 0.94 -14.16
CA LEU A 222 2.56 1.99 -14.14
C LEU A 222 3.00 3.27 -13.46
N TYR A 223 3.57 3.14 -12.27
CA TYR A 223 3.82 4.26 -11.36
C TYR A 223 5.30 4.63 -11.35
N HIS A 224 5.62 5.86 -11.69
CA HIS A 224 6.97 6.42 -11.60
C HIS A 224 7.11 7.18 -10.30
N TYR A 225 7.94 6.65 -9.41
CA TYR A 225 8.27 7.22 -8.11
C TYR A 225 9.57 8.01 -8.21
N TYR A 226 9.45 9.33 -8.17
CA TYR A 226 10.59 10.22 -8.25
C TYR A 226 11.47 10.14 -7.00
N LEU A 227 12.76 9.83 -7.19
CA LEU A 227 13.76 9.82 -6.14
C LEU A 227 14.92 10.75 -6.49
N GLY A 228 15.56 11.34 -5.46
CA GLY A 228 16.77 12.17 -5.61
C GLY A 228 16.75 13.46 -4.82
N ARG A 229 15.60 13.97 -4.37
CA ARG A 229 15.55 15.19 -3.58
C ARG A 229 16.05 14.97 -2.15
N GLU A 230 16.81 15.94 -1.63
CA GLU A 230 17.38 15.86 -0.27
C GLU A 230 16.33 15.92 0.85
N ASP A 231 15.16 16.50 0.59
CA ASP A 231 14.07 16.67 1.55
C ASP A 231 13.13 15.47 1.67
N GLN A 232 13.30 14.46 0.80
CA GLN A 232 12.45 13.28 0.78
C GLN A 232 12.49 12.49 2.09
N SER A 233 11.35 11.90 2.46
CA SER A 233 11.14 11.16 3.69
C SER A 233 12.04 9.92 3.84
N VAL A 234 12.50 9.36 2.74
CA VAL A 234 13.43 8.21 2.69
C VAL A 234 14.88 8.56 3.07
N ASN A 235 15.25 9.84 3.09
CA ASN A 235 16.59 10.27 3.47
C ASN A 235 16.88 9.93 4.95
N GLU A 236 18.01 9.28 5.24
CA GLU A 236 18.40 8.85 6.59
C GLU A 236 18.42 10.01 7.62
N LYS A 237 18.90 11.19 7.22
CA LYS A 237 18.92 12.37 8.11
C LYS A 237 17.50 12.87 8.42
N VAL A 238 16.62 12.85 7.42
CA VAL A 238 15.21 13.24 7.58
C VAL A 238 14.49 12.23 8.45
N LEU A 239 14.70 10.94 8.25
CA LEU A 239 14.13 9.87 9.08
C LEU A 239 14.56 9.98 10.53
N MET A 240 15.86 10.23 10.80
CA MET A 240 16.33 10.43 12.18
C MET A 240 15.67 11.63 12.86
N LYS A 241 15.42 12.74 12.15
CA LYS A 241 14.69 13.91 12.69
C LYS A 241 13.22 13.59 12.98
N ARG A 242 12.62 12.68 12.21
CA ARG A 242 11.20 12.29 12.30
C ARG A 242 11.00 10.92 12.95
N ILE A 243 12.00 10.45 13.72
CA ILE A 243 11.99 9.08 14.29
C ILE A 243 10.75 8.79 15.15
N ASP A 244 10.22 9.78 15.86
CA ASP A 244 9.03 9.60 16.68
C ASP A 244 7.77 9.29 15.83
N GLN A 245 7.69 9.83 14.61
CA GLN A 245 6.61 9.52 13.68
C GLN A 245 6.78 8.13 13.09
N GLN A 246 8.01 7.73 12.75
CA GLN A 246 8.30 6.36 12.32
C GLN A 246 7.93 5.33 13.38
N ILE A 247 8.25 5.59 14.67
CA ILE A 247 7.84 4.74 15.80
C ILE A 247 6.32 4.67 15.89
N ARG A 248 5.64 5.84 15.87
CA ARG A 248 4.18 5.91 15.92
C ARG A 248 3.53 5.06 14.84
N VAL A 249 3.97 5.17 13.59
CA VAL A 249 3.40 4.39 12.48
C VAL A 249 3.73 2.91 12.63
N THR A 250 4.96 2.54 13.06
CA THR A 250 5.32 1.14 13.34
C THR A 250 4.39 0.52 14.38
N GLU A 251 4.04 1.24 15.44
CA GLU A 251 3.09 0.79 16.45
C GLU A 251 1.66 0.66 15.91
N LEU A 252 1.21 1.63 15.12
CA LEU A 252 -0.10 1.60 14.49
C LEU A 252 -0.23 0.40 13.55
N VAL A 253 0.77 0.15 12.71
CA VAL A 253 0.81 -1.02 11.82
C VAL A 253 0.78 -2.32 12.61
N ALA A 254 1.58 -2.45 13.68
CA ALA A 254 1.61 -3.64 14.50
C ALA A 254 0.27 -3.94 15.20
N LYS A 255 -0.53 -2.89 15.47
CA LYS A 255 -1.82 -2.97 16.18
C LYS A 255 -3.03 -3.02 15.24
N SER A 256 -2.88 -2.65 13.96
CA SER A 256 -4.00 -2.47 13.03
C SER A 256 -4.72 -3.76 12.66
N VAL A 257 -4.03 -4.92 12.74
CA VAL A 257 -4.56 -6.21 12.28
C VAL A 257 -4.22 -7.33 13.26
N ASP A 258 -5.20 -8.19 13.61
CA ASP A 258 -4.96 -9.42 14.36
C ASP A 258 -4.36 -10.50 13.43
N LEU A 259 -3.03 -10.65 13.47
CA LEU A 259 -2.31 -11.62 12.64
C LEU A 259 -2.69 -13.08 12.93
N ARG A 260 -3.28 -13.40 14.08
CA ARG A 260 -3.77 -14.76 14.38
C ARG A 260 -5.01 -15.08 13.55
N LYS A 261 -5.92 -14.10 13.38
CA LYS A 261 -7.07 -14.23 12.50
C LYS A 261 -6.64 -14.34 11.04
N VAL A 262 -5.73 -13.45 10.59
CA VAL A 262 -5.20 -13.50 9.23
C VAL A 262 -4.52 -14.85 8.95
N LYS A 263 -3.74 -15.38 9.89
CA LYS A 263 -3.06 -16.68 9.73
C LYS A 263 -4.03 -17.86 9.52
N LYS A 264 -5.22 -17.80 10.14
CA LYS A 264 -6.24 -18.84 9.94
C LYS A 264 -6.83 -18.82 8.54
N MET A 265 -7.02 -17.64 7.94
CA MET A 265 -7.61 -17.46 6.61
C MET A 265 -6.55 -17.48 5.50
N TYR A 266 -5.45 -16.77 5.69
CA TYR A 266 -4.42 -16.49 4.72
C TYR A 266 -3.02 -16.67 5.34
N PRO A 267 -2.52 -17.91 5.52
CA PRO A 267 -1.22 -18.16 6.17
C PRO A 267 -0.04 -17.43 5.51
N LYS A 268 0.00 -17.36 4.17
CA LYS A 268 1.06 -16.69 3.43
C LYS A 268 1.02 -15.17 3.61
N LEU A 269 -0.17 -14.58 3.63
CA LEU A 269 -0.33 -13.16 3.95
C LEU A 269 0.15 -12.85 5.37
N ALA A 270 -0.21 -13.69 6.35
CA ALA A 270 0.23 -13.48 7.73
C ALA A 270 1.77 -13.49 7.87
N VAL A 271 2.47 -14.33 7.10
CA VAL A 271 3.94 -14.35 7.03
C VAL A 271 4.46 -13.05 6.44
N TYR A 272 3.89 -12.59 5.32
CA TYR A 272 4.23 -11.32 4.70
C TYR A 272 4.01 -10.15 5.67
N MET A 273 2.85 -10.08 6.31
CA MET A 273 2.49 -9.00 7.24
C MET A 273 3.40 -8.97 8.48
N MET A 274 3.74 -10.13 9.05
CA MET A 274 4.69 -10.23 10.15
C MET A 274 6.08 -9.74 9.73
N ARG A 275 6.52 -10.08 8.51
CA ARG A 275 7.78 -9.60 7.95
C ARG A 275 7.78 -8.08 7.78
N ASN A 276 6.68 -7.49 7.34
CA ASN A 276 6.54 -6.04 7.20
C ASN A 276 6.73 -5.32 8.55
N ILE A 277 6.05 -5.78 9.61
CA ILE A 277 6.27 -5.27 10.97
C ILE A 277 7.74 -5.42 11.38
N SER A 278 8.37 -6.57 11.08
CA SER A 278 9.78 -6.80 11.39
C SER A 278 10.70 -5.79 10.70
N ILE A 279 10.44 -5.46 9.45
CA ILE A 279 11.21 -4.44 8.71
C ILE A 279 11.05 -3.08 9.38
N MET A 280 9.84 -2.65 9.68
CA MET A 280 9.58 -1.35 10.32
C MET A 280 10.22 -1.25 11.70
N LEU A 281 10.14 -2.30 12.52
CA LEU A 281 10.82 -2.37 13.81
C LEU A 281 12.34 -2.33 13.65
N SER A 282 12.88 -2.97 12.60
CA SER A 282 14.31 -2.95 12.31
C SER A 282 14.79 -1.56 11.93
N ILE A 283 14.07 -0.90 11.01
CA ILE A 283 14.35 0.48 10.59
C ILE A 283 14.36 1.40 11.82
N SER A 284 13.28 1.38 12.61
CA SER A 284 13.16 2.21 13.82
C SER A 284 14.28 1.92 14.83
N SER A 285 14.57 0.64 15.10
CA SER A 285 15.62 0.23 16.06
C SER A 285 17.02 0.67 15.62
N ILE A 286 17.33 0.53 14.32
CA ILE A 286 18.65 0.89 13.78
C ILE A 286 18.84 2.41 13.84
N HIS A 287 17.86 3.21 13.43
CA HIS A 287 17.98 4.66 13.44
C HIS A 287 18.07 5.21 14.87
N LEU A 288 17.34 4.64 15.83
CA LEU A 288 17.50 4.98 17.25
C LEU A 288 18.90 4.66 17.78
N LEU A 289 19.53 3.58 17.32
CA LEU A 289 20.93 3.26 17.64
C LEU A 289 21.92 4.23 16.97
N LEU A 290 21.60 4.75 15.78
CA LEU A 290 22.44 5.73 15.06
C LEU A 290 22.36 7.12 15.71
N ILE A 291 21.24 7.50 16.31
CA ILE A 291 21.06 8.76 17.09
C ILE A 291 21.95 8.76 18.34
N LYS A 292 22.19 7.62 18.99
CA LYS A 292 23.14 7.41 20.11
C LYS A 292 22.85 8.20 21.38
N THR A 293 21.67 8.77 21.58
CA THR A 293 21.30 9.44 22.84
C THR A 293 20.65 8.45 23.80
N GLU A 294 20.69 8.73 25.09
CA GLU A 294 20.01 7.92 26.12
C GLU A 294 18.50 7.90 25.86
N GLU A 295 17.94 9.05 25.47
CA GLU A 295 16.52 9.15 25.07
C GLU A 295 16.17 8.18 23.91
N ALA A 296 17.01 8.10 22.88
CA ALA A 296 16.80 7.18 21.76
C ALA A 296 16.84 5.72 22.20
N PHE A 297 17.73 5.34 23.14
CA PHE A 297 17.77 4.00 23.71
C PHE A 297 16.50 3.68 24.50
N GLN A 298 15.99 4.64 25.28
CA GLN A 298 14.73 4.48 26.00
C GLN A 298 13.51 4.38 25.05
N LYS A 299 13.45 5.21 23.98
CA LYS A 299 12.44 5.09 22.93
C LYS A 299 12.44 3.71 22.27
N ARG A 300 13.61 3.19 21.94
CA ARG A 300 13.75 1.83 21.36
C ARG A 300 13.22 0.77 22.31
N LYS A 301 13.55 0.84 23.58
CA LYS A 301 13.05 -0.09 24.60
C LYS A 301 11.53 -0.01 24.72
N ARG A 302 10.97 1.20 24.83
CA ARG A 302 9.51 1.41 24.94
C ARG A 302 8.76 0.87 23.73
N MET A 303 9.23 1.11 22.51
CA MET A 303 8.62 0.60 21.27
C MET A 303 8.48 -0.94 21.31
N TRP A 304 9.51 -1.66 21.76
CA TRP A 304 9.46 -3.11 21.88
C TRP A 304 8.55 -3.57 23.05
N GLU A 305 8.52 -2.84 24.15
CA GLU A 305 7.62 -3.10 25.27
C GLU A 305 6.15 -2.92 24.84
N GLN A 306 5.82 -1.89 24.09
CA GLN A 306 4.48 -1.68 23.56
C GLN A 306 4.01 -2.81 22.65
N VAL A 307 4.87 -3.37 21.79
CA VAL A 307 4.54 -4.56 21.00
C VAL A 307 4.27 -5.75 21.92
N LYS A 308 5.05 -5.92 22.99
CA LYS A 308 4.88 -7.00 23.96
C LYS A 308 3.59 -6.87 24.75
N ASP A 309 3.22 -5.66 25.15
CA ASP A 309 2.00 -5.37 25.90
C ASP A 309 0.75 -5.58 25.04
N TYR A 310 0.84 -5.24 23.74
CA TYR A 310 -0.22 -5.47 22.79
C TYR A 310 -0.43 -6.95 22.47
N ASP A 311 0.63 -7.67 22.08
CA ASP A 311 0.59 -9.11 21.77
C ASP A 311 1.92 -9.79 22.10
N ARG A 312 1.94 -10.56 23.19
CA ARG A 312 3.12 -11.32 23.64
C ARG A 312 3.58 -12.35 22.61
N ILE A 313 2.64 -13.00 21.91
CA ILE A 313 2.98 -14.02 20.90
C ILE A 313 3.66 -13.36 19.70
N LEU A 314 3.11 -12.25 19.22
CA LEU A 314 3.72 -11.45 18.16
C LEU A 314 5.12 -10.99 18.58
N TYR A 315 5.27 -10.44 19.79
CA TYR A 315 6.56 -10.02 20.33
C TYR A 315 7.61 -11.14 20.28
N TYR A 316 7.31 -12.32 20.81
CA TYR A 316 8.29 -13.42 20.80
C TYR A 316 8.60 -13.92 19.41
N ARG A 317 7.64 -13.93 18.49
CA ARG A 317 7.88 -14.26 17.08
C ARG A 317 8.82 -13.25 16.43
N LEU A 318 8.54 -11.96 16.58
CA LEU A 318 9.39 -10.88 16.05
C LEU A 318 10.79 -10.93 16.68
N ARG A 319 10.88 -11.27 17.96
CA ARG A 319 12.13 -11.32 18.71
C ARG A 319 13.00 -12.52 18.35
N CYS A 320 12.41 -13.68 18.10
CA CYS A 320 13.13 -14.95 17.97
C CYS A 320 13.17 -15.50 16.54
N SER A 321 12.24 -15.08 15.66
CA SER A 321 12.08 -15.71 14.34
C SER A 321 12.20 -14.73 13.17
N THR A 322 12.58 -13.47 13.40
CA THR A 322 12.71 -12.46 12.34
C THR A 322 13.97 -11.60 12.53
N LEU A 323 14.32 -10.83 11.47
CA LEU A 323 15.47 -9.92 11.50
C LEU A 323 15.38 -8.85 12.60
N SER A 324 14.17 -8.40 12.94
CA SER A 324 14.02 -7.38 13.99
C SER A 324 14.56 -7.83 15.35
N GLY A 325 14.55 -9.12 15.64
CA GLY A 325 15.18 -9.65 16.85
C GLY A 325 16.68 -9.37 16.93
N LEU A 326 17.38 -9.44 15.80
CA LEU A 326 18.82 -9.11 15.72
C LEU A 326 19.08 -7.61 15.94
N THR A 327 18.11 -6.76 15.60
CA THR A 327 18.22 -5.31 15.83
C THR A 327 17.91 -4.90 17.27
N TYR A 328 17.48 -5.83 18.12
CA TYR A 328 17.21 -5.61 19.55
C TYR A 328 18.11 -6.45 20.47
N LEU A 329 19.33 -6.67 20.06
CA LEU A 329 20.33 -7.31 20.92
C LEU A 329 20.61 -6.46 22.18
N PRO A 330 20.79 -7.11 23.36
CA PRO A 330 20.97 -6.40 24.62
C PRO A 330 22.36 -5.75 24.73
N GLY A 331 22.41 -4.67 25.53
CA GLY A 331 23.65 -4.01 25.91
C GLY A 331 24.33 -3.21 24.79
N ARG A 332 25.45 -2.56 25.15
CA ARG A 332 26.22 -1.72 24.22
C ARG A 332 26.87 -2.52 23.08
N LEU A 333 27.28 -3.75 23.36
CA LEU A 333 27.89 -4.64 22.36
C LEU A 333 26.85 -5.06 21.30
N GLY A 334 25.64 -5.43 21.73
CA GLY A 334 24.54 -5.76 20.82
C GLY A 334 24.19 -4.61 19.88
N GLY A 335 24.17 -3.37 20.38
CA GLY A 335 23.98 -2.18 19.55
C GLY A 335 25.08 -1.98 18.50
N LYS A 336 26.37 -2.19 18.87
CA LYS A 336 27.50 -2.12 17.92
C LYS A 336 27.39 -3.18 16.81
N ILE A 337 27.02 -4.42 17.16
CA ILE A 337 26.82 -5.52 16.19
C ILE A 337 25.69 -5.15 15.22
N THR A 338 24.56 -4.67 15.72
CA THR A 338 23.41 -4.24 14.90
C THR A 338 23.82 -3.15 13.90
N VAL A 339 24.48 -2.08 14.36
CA VAL A 339 24.91 -0.97 13.49
C VAL A 339 25.97 -1.43 12.49
N GLY A 340 26.89 -2.30 12.90
CA GLY A 340 27.89 -2.91 12.00
C GLY A 340 27.24 -3.72 10.88
N GLY A 341 26.31 -4.58 11.23
CA GLY A 341 25.53 -5.37 10.26
C GLY A 341 24.73 -4.50 9.29
N TYR A 342 24.07 -3.45 9.78
CA TYR A 342 23.36 -2.48 8.94
C TYR A 342 24.29 -1.78 7.93
N ARG A 343 25.44 -1.29 8.38
CA ARG A 343 26.43 -0.64 7.51
C ARG A 343 26.95 -1.59 6.43
N MET A 344 27.17 -2.87 6.78
CA MET A 344 27.58 -3.88 5.82
C MET A 344 26.47 -4.16 4.80
N ALA A 345 25.24 -4.36 5.26
CA ALA A 345 24.08 -4.57 4.39
C ALA A 345 23.87 -3.40 3.43
N ARG A 346 23.98 -2.15 3.90
CA ARG A 346 23.87 -0.95 3.07
C ARG A 346 24.92 -0.92 1.95
N LYS A 347 26.16 -1.33 2.21
CA LYS A 347 27.21 -1.42 1.18
C LYS A 347 26.92 -2.49 0.13
N ILE A 348 26.35 -3.64 0.54
CA ILE A 348 26.09 -4.78 -0.36
C ILE A 348 24.85 -4.51 -1.22
N TYR A 349 23.78 -4.00 -0.63
CA TYR A 349 22.48 -3.85 -1.30
C TYR A 349 22.23 -2.45 -1.84
N GLN A 350 23.17 -1.51 -1.68
CA GLN A 350 23.03 -0.11 -2.11
C GLN A 350 21.68 0.51 -1.70
N PHE A 351 21.21 0.19 -0.49
CA PHE A 351 20.04 0.89 0.07
C PHE A 351 20.40 2.37 0.26
N GLN A 352 19.61 3.25 -0.34
CA GLN A 352 19.68 4.68 -0.06
C GLN A 352 19.11 5.00 1.32
#